data_7f4036d98be9e1e82f8fda27e0513045
#
_entry.id   7f4036d98be9e1e82f8fda27e0513045
#
_cell.length_a   1.000
_cell.length_b   1.000
_cell.length_c   1.000
_cell.angle_alpha   90.00
_cell.angle_beta   90.00
_cell.angle_gamma   90.00
#
_symmetry.space_group_name_H-M   'P 1'
#
loop_
_entity.id
_entity.type
_entity.pdbx_description
1 polymer ?
#
loop_
_entity_poly.entity_id
_entity_poly.type
_entity_poly.pdbx_seq_one_letter_code
_entity_poly.pdbx_strand_id
1 'polypeptide(L)'
;MNNWSVGIRLDYGDNRFVMCGDAEALAEADILKNGIDISADVLKAGHHGSSTSTSEAFLDKVSPSVAVIQCGKNNSYGHPHKETLEKFKERGIQVYRNDRDGTVVAYCDGTDIVWGTGEKSGTVSGNGASDKTSGTGKAGQSGFSGGGRQQADRTSGDSNQQTAGTSGGETFTSGTSGTTTAPQTAYILNTNTKKFHLPTCSSAKKIKDENRETWEGDREELIGQGYSPCGQCKP
;
A
#
# COMPACT_ATOMS: atom_id res chain seq x y z
N MET A 1 8.50 -15.43 2.81
CA MET A 1 8.66 -14.39 1.77
C MET A 1 8.14 -13.03 2.22
N ASN A 2 7.00 -12.93 2.88
CA ASN A 2 6.34 -11.67 3.26
C ASN A 2 7.22 -10.68 4.05
N ASN A 3 8.13 -11.20 4.89
CA ASN A 3 9.06 -10.37 5.68
C ASN A 3 10.20 -9.72 4.88
N TRP A 4 10.22 -9.88 3.55
CA TRP A 4 11.09 -9.16 2.61
C TRP A 4 10.36 -8.01 1.90
N SER A 5 9.16 -7.67 2.36
CA SER A 5 8.39 -6.55 1.83
C SER A 5 9.10 -5.22 2.09
N VAL A 6 9.02 -4.33 1.11
CA VAL A 6 9.53 -2.96 1.25
C VAL A 6 8.50 -2.11 1.97
N GLY A 7 8.90 -1.48 3.06
CA GLY A 7 8.12 -0.45 3.75
C GLY A 7 8.39 0.93 3.16
N ILE A 8 7.33 1.70 2.94
CA ILE A 8 7.40 3.07 2.42
C ILE A 8 6.62 3.97 3.37
N ARG A 9 7.20 5.10 3.76
CA ARG A 9 6.49 6.25 4.29
C ARG A 9 6.52 7.35 3.22
N LEU A 10 5.38 7.87 2.87
CA LEU A 10 5.21 8.99 1.95
C LEU A 10 4.72 10.20 2.75
N ASP A 11 5.46 11.30 2.68
CA ASP A 11 5.09 12.58 3.27
C ASP A 11 4.76 13.56 2.14
N TYR A 12 3.60 14.23 2.22
CA TYR A 12 3.19 15.28 1.31
C TYR A 12 2.52 16.41 2.11
N GLY A 13 3.23 17.50 2.31
CA GLY A 13 2.81 18.55 3.24
C GLY A 13 2.66 17.99 4.65
N ASP A 14 1.47 18.13 5.22
CA ASP A 14 1.12 17.59 6.53
C ASP A 14 0.58 16.16 6.46
N ASN A 15 0.31 15.64 5.25
CA ASN A 15 -0.25 14.31 5.08
C ASN A 15 0.82 13.22 5.00
N ARG A 16 0.62 12.11 5.71
CA ARG A 16 1.56 11.00 5.82
C ARG A 16 0.88 9.66 5.58
N PHE A 17 1.54 8.82 4.79
CA PHE A 17 1.04 7.49 4.42
C PHE A 17 2.11 6.45 4.73
N VAL A 18 1.72 5.33 5.32
CA VAL A 18 2.58 4.15 5.52
C VAL A 18 2.02 2.94 4.79
N MET A 19 2.89 2.28 4.03
CA MET A 19 2.59 1.09 3.25
C MET A 19 3.76 0.11 3.38
N CYS A 20 3.52 -1.10 3.90
CA CYS A 20 4.56 -2.10 4.16
C CYS A 20 4.32 -3.42 3.41
N GLY A 21 3.59 -3.38 2.27
CA GLY A 21 3.29 -4.58 1.49
C GLY A 21 2.64 -5.66 2.35
N ASP A 22 3.20 -6.85 2.32
CA ASP A 22 2.76 -8.00 3.10
C ASP A 22 3.67 -8.30 4.30
N ALA A 23 4.41 -7.29 4.78
CA ALA A 23 5.20 -7.41 6.00
C ALA A 23 4.34 -7.96 7.14
N GLU A 24 4.85 -8.99 7.80
CA GLU A 24 4.23 -9.62 8.97
C GLU A 24 4.88 -9.11 10.26
N ALA A 25 4.36 -9.50 11.40
CA ALA A 25 4.78 -9.02 12.71
C ALA A 25 6.31 -9.07 12.95
N LEU A 26 7.02 -10.03 12.33
CA LEU A 26 8.48 -10.13 12.44
C LEU A 26 9.18 -8.95 11.74
N ALA A 27 8.77 -8.64 10.51
CA ALA A 27 9.33 -7.50 9.77
C ALA A 27 8.89 -6.17 10.37
N GLU A 28 7.67 -6.08 10.88
CA GLU A 28 7.19 -4.91 11.61
C GLU A 28 8.04 -4.66 12.87
N ALA A 29 8.39 -5.71 13.61
CA ALA A 29 9.28 -5.61 14.76
C ALA A 29 10.69 -5.11 14.38
N ASP A 30 11.20 -5.52 13.21
CA ASP A 30 12.48 -5.05 12.71
C ASP A 30 12.41 -3.58 12.27
N ILE A 31 11.30 -3.15 11.65
CA ILE A 31 11.06 -1.72 11.35
C ILE A 31 11.05 -0.89 12.64
N LEU A 32 10.37 -1.36 13.68
CA LEU A 32 10.31 -0.66 14.98
C LEU A 32 11.68 -0.53 15.65
N LYS A 33 12.53 -1.56 15.55
CA LYS A 33 13.90 -1.55 16.10
C LYS A 33 14.80 -0.49 15.45
N ASN A 34 14.54 -0.12 14.20
CA ASN A 34 15.32 0.91 13.50
C ASN A 34 15.12 2.31 14.08
N GLY A 35 14.12 2.52 14.93
CA GLY A 35 13.87 3.78 15.64
C GLY A 35 13.44 4.94 14.74
N ILE A 36 13.18 4.70 13.46
CA ILE A 36 12.69 5.73 12.54
C ILE A 36 11.25 6.11 12.90
N ASP A 37 10.90 7.35 12.62
CA ASP A 37 9.51 7.81 12.74
C ASP A 37 8.68 7.25 11.59
N ILE A 38 7.67 6.44 11.93
CA ILE A 38 6.69 5.85 11.01
C ILE A 38 5.27 6.32 11.31
N SER A 39 5.11 7.41 12.09
CA SER A 39 3.77 7.97 12.32
C SER A 39 3.14 8.42 11.00
N ALA A 40 1.84 8.18 10.84
CA ALA A 40 1.14 8.49 9.60
C ALA A 40 -0.36 8.64 9.80
N ASP A 41 -1.01 9.45 8.97
CA ASP A 41 -2.46 9.65 8.97
C ASP A 41 -3.19 8.46 8.37
N VAL A 42 -2.54 7.82 7.40
CA VAL A 42 -3.11 6.70 6.64
C VAL A 42 -2.18 5.50 6.65
N LEU A 43 -2.73 4.36 7.01
CA LEU A 43 -2.07 3.06 6.92
C LEU A 43 -2.72 2.20 5.83
N LYS A 44 -1.95 1.76 4.83
CA LYS A 44 -2.36 0.57 4.08
C LYS A 44 -2.14 -0.64 4.98
N ALA A 45 -3.22 -1.32 5.37
CA ALA A 45 -3.14 -2.53 6.20
C ALA A 45 -2.18 -3.55 5.58
N GLY A 46 -1.28 -4.08 6.40
CA GLY A 46 -0.32 -5.10 6.00
C GLY A 46 -1.03 -6.37 5.55
N HIS A 47 -0.45 -7.07 4.59
CA HIS A 47 -0.86 -8.39 4.13
C HIS A 47 -2.39 -8.53 3.93
N HIS A 48 -2.97 -7.54 3.24
CA HIS A 48 -4.40 -7.49 2.90
C HIS A 48 -5.36 -7.59 4.11
N GLY A 49 -4.89 -7.20 5.30
CA GLY A 49 -5.65 -7.35 6.54
C GLY A 49 -5.54 -8.73 7.19
N SER A 50 -4.48 -9.49 6.90
CA SER A 50 -4.16 -10.74 7.61
C SER A 50 -3.93 -10.47 9.10
N SER A 51 -4.30 -11.44 9.95
CA SER A 51 -4.00 -11.41 11.39
C SER A 51 -2.51 -11.57 11.72
N THR A 52 -1.69 -11.99 10.74
CA THR A 52 -0.22 -12.10 10.89
C THR A 52 0.50 -10.76 10.77
N SER A 53 -0.19 -9.72 10.31
CA SER A 53 0.31 -8.36 10.10
C SER A 53 -0.42 -7.34 10.97
N THR A 54 0.01 -6.10 10.89
CA THR A 54 -0.61 -4.98 11.62
C THR A 54 -0.63 -5.29 13.12
N SER A 55 0.58 -5.61 13.66
CA SER A 55 0.75 -5.91 15.08
C SER A 55 0.39 -4.69 15.94
N GLU A 56 0.01 -4.92 17.19
CA GLU A 56 -0.38 -3.87 18.14
C GLU A 56 0.71 -2.80 18.26
N ALA A 57 1.96 -3.22 18.47
CA ALA A 57 3.09 -2.30 18.60
C ALA A 57 3.35 -1.47 17.34
N PHE A 58 3.18 -2.07 16.15
CA PHE A 58 3.31 -1.38 14.88
C PHE A 58 2.18 -0.36 14.70
N LEU A 59 0.95 -0.78 14.98
CA LEU A 59 -0.23 0.07 14.88
C LEU A 59 -0.18 1.26 15.84
N ASP A 60 0.27 1.04 17.07
CA ASP A 60 0.48 2.09 18.08
C ASP A 60 1.55 3.10 17.64
N LYS A 61 2.61 2.62 16.95
CA LYS A 61 3.68 3.50 16.45
C LYS A 61 3.27 4.30 15.21
N VAL A 62 2.50 3.70 14.29
CA VAL A 62 1.95 4.41 13.12
C VAL A 62 0.85 5.37 13.55
N SER A 63 -0.01 4.96 14.47
CA SER A 63 -1.15 5.73 15.02
C SER A 63 -2.03 6.39 13.95
N PRO A 64 -2.52 5.65 12.95
CA PRO A 64 -3.25 6.22 11.83
C PRO A 64 -4.68 6.56 12.22
N SER A 65 -5.27 7.59 11.59
CA SER A 65 -6.70 7.88 11.68
C SER A 65 -7.53 7.05 10.69
N VAL A 66 -6.88 6.62 9.59
CA VAL A 66 -7.51 5.84 8.52
C VAL A 66 -6.67 4.63 8.15
N ALA A 67 -7.32 3.49 7.96
CA ALA A 67 -6.72 2.29 7.39
C ALA A 67 -7.40 1.91 6.07
N VAL A 68 -6.59 1.57 5.05
CA VAL A 68 -7.08 1.05 3.78
C VAL A 68 -6.70 -0.41 3.66
N ILE A 69 -7.69 -1.27 3.44
CA ILE A 69 -7.51 -2.71 3.24
C ILE A 69 -7.75 -3.03 1.77
N GLN A 70 -6.71 -3.48 1.08
CA GLN A 70 -6.77 -3.95 -0.30
C GLN A 70 -6.95 -5.46 -0.29
N CYS A 71 -8.17 -5.94 -0.47
CA CYS A 71 -8.50 -7.36 -0.56
C CYS A 71 -9.59 -7.60 -1.60
N GLY A 72 -9.59 -8.77 -2.20
CA GLY A 72 -10.60 -9.16 -3.17
C GLY A 72 -11.90 -9.61 -2.50
N LYS A 73 -13.02 -9.34 -3.16
CA LYS A 73 -14.32 -9.88 -2.73
C LYS A 73 -14.31 -11.40 -2.82
N ASN A 74 -14.75 -12.08 -1.76
CA ASN A 74 -14.78 -13.54 -1.67
C ASN A 74 -13.40 -14.21 -1.84
N ASN A 75 -12.31 -13.54 -1.41
CA ASN A 75 -10.99 -14.12 -1.48
C ASN A 75 -10.89 -15.39 -0.60
N SER A 76 -10.12 -16.37 -1.08
CA SER A 76 -9.98 -17.66 -0.41
C SER A 76 -9.17 -17.64 0.89
N TYR A 77 -8.52 -16.52 1.19
CA TYR A 77 -7.72 -16.35 2.40
C TYR A 77 -8.54 -15.90 3.61
N GLY A 78 -9.79 -15.47 3.38
CA GLY A 78 -10.64 -14.91 4.42
C GLY A 78 -10.25 -13.50 4.86
N HIS A 79 -9.42 -12.81 4.05
CA HIS A 79 -9.00 -11.44 4.35
C HIS A 79 -10.13 -10.43 4.08
N PRO A 80 -10.22 -9.39 4.90
CA PRO A 80 -9.46 -9.16 6.13
C PRO A 80 -9.95 -10.05 7.28
N HIS A 81 -9.03 -10.50 8.11
CA HIS A 81 -9.36 -11.28 9.30
C HIS A 81 -10.07 -10.41 10.35
N LYS A 82 -10.92 -11.07 11.12
CA LYS A 82 -11.73 -10.42 12.16
C LYS A 82 -10.87 -9.69 13.20
N GLU A 83 -9.78 -10.32 13.60
CA GLU A 83 -8.81 -9.81 14.57
C GLU A 83 -8.20 -8.49 14.12
N THR A 84 -7.89 -8.36 12.83
CA THR A 84 -7.36 -7.10 12.27
C THR A 84 -8.40 -5.99 12.28
N LEU A 85 -9.65 -6.32 11.94
CA LEU A 85 -10.76 -5.35 11.99
C LEU A 85 -11.07 -4.90 13.43
N GLU A 86 -10.97 -5.81 14.39
CA GLU A 86 -11.16 -5.50 15.82
C GLU A 86 -10.11 -4.53 16.32
N LYS A 87 -8.82 -4.73 15.99
CA LYS A 87 -7.74 -3.78 16.34
C LYS A 87 -8.02 -2.35 15.84
N PHE A 88 -8.49 -2.21 14.59
CA PHE A 88 -8.84 -0.90 14.05
C PHE A 88 -10.04 -0.29 14.76
N LYS A 89 -11.08 -1.09 15.03
CA LYS A 89 -12.28 -0.65 15.71
C LYS A 89 -12.00 -0.17 17.13
N GLU A 90 -11.21 -0.92 17.90
CA GLU A 90 -10.83 -0.57 19.28
C GLU A 90 -10.08 0.76 19.37
N ARG A 91 -9.34 1.13 18.32
CA ARG A 91 -8.61 2.40 18.22
C ARG A 91 -9.40 3.53 17.55
N GLY A 92 -10.64 3.26 17.14
CA GLY A 92 -11.47 4.24 16.44
C GLY A 92 -10.96 4.60 15.05
N ILE A 93 -10.11 3.73 14.44
CA ILE A 93 -9.55 3.94 13.11
C ILE A 93 -10.62 3.69 12.06
N GLN A 94 -10.84 4.67 11.17
CA GLN A 94 -11.74 4.50 10.05
C GLN A 94 -11.17 3.52 9.02
N VAL A 95 -11.98 2.58 8.53
CA VAL A 95 -11.53 1.55 7.60
C VAL A 95 -12.25 1.65 6.26
N TYR A 96 -11.47 1.76 5.17
CA TYR A 96 -11.92 1.56 3.80
C TYR A 96 -11.46 0.19 3.28
N ARG A 97 -12.34 -0.51 2.51
CA ARG A 97 -12.07 -1.87 2.03
C ARG A 97 -12.48 -2.03 0.58
N ASN A 98 -11.57 -2.48 -0.29
CA ASN A 98 -11.90 -2.66 -1.71
C ASN A 98 -12.97 -3.73 -1.97
N ASP A 99 -13.04 -4.79 -1.16
CA ASP A 99 -14.04 -5.85 -1.28
C ASP A 99 -15.47 -5.38 -1.00
N ARG A 100 -15.62 -4.27 -0.26
CA ARG A 100 -16.90 -3.67 0.15
C ARG A 100 -17.16 -2.34 -0.54
N ASP A 101 -16.17 -1.46 -0.53
CA ASP A 101 -16.30 -0.06 -0.93
C ASP A 101 -15.90 0.17 -2.40
N GLY A 102 -15.44 -0.88 -3.12
CA GLY A 102 -14.96 -0.80 -4.49
C GLY A 102 -13.63 -0.07 -4.59
N THR A 103 -13.46 0.76 -5.60
CA THR A 103 -12.28 1.62 -5.73
C THR A 103 -12.25 2.65 -4.62
N VAL A 104 -11.13 2.75 -3.91
CA VAL A 104 -10.89 3.75 -2.87
C VAL A 104 -9.81 4.69 -3.36
N VAL A 105 -10.10 5.99 -3.35
CA VAL A 105 -9.18 7.04 -3.81
C VAL A 105 -9.01 8.06 -2.69
N ALA A 106 -7.76 8.38 -2.37
CA ALA A 106 -7.38 9.49 -1.49
C ALA A 106 -6.89 10.64 -2.33
N TYR A 107 -7.51 11.80 -2.22
CA TYR A 107 -7.04 13.05 -2.82
C TYR A 107 -6.40 13.89 -1.73
N CYS A 108 -5.13 14.23 -1.91
CA CYS A 108 -4.35 15.00 -0.94
C CYS A 108 -3.90 16.30 -1.58
N ASP A 109 -4.04 17.40 -0.87
CA ASP A 109 -3.52 18.71 -1.27
C ASP A 109 -2.30 19.17 -0.44
N GLY A 110 -1.88 18.32 0.49
CA GLY A 110 -0.79 18.56 1.42
C GLY A 110 -1.25 19.04 2.79
N THR A 111 -2.52 19.32 2.97
CA THR A 111 -3.15 19.70 4.24
C THR A 111 -4.28 18.75 4.58
N ASP A 112 -5.19 18.56 3.63
CA ASP A 112 -6.37 17.72 3.79
C ASP A 112 -6.30 16.45 2.92
N ILE A 113 -6.96 15.39 3.40
CA ILE A 113 -7.17 14.14 2.66
C ILE A 113 -8.66 13.96 2.44
N VAL A 114 -9.08 13.97 1.17
CA VAL A 114 -10.48 13.75 0.78
C VAL A 114 -10.62 12.36 0.16
N TRP A 115 -11.62 11.61 0.60
CA TRP A 115 -11.83 10.22 0.21
C TRP A 115 -12.97 10.07 -0.80
N GLY A 116 -12.71 9.29 -1.86
CA GLY A 116 -13.71 8.83 -2.82
C GLY A 116 -13.82 7.32 -2.82
N THR A 117 -15.05 6.79 -2.95
CA THR A 117 -15.33 5.35 -3.05
C THR A 117 -16.29 5.05 -4.20
N GLY A 118 -16.25 3.82 -4.76
CA GLY A 118 -17.17 3.33 -5.78
C GLY A 118 -16.60 3.19 -7.18
N GLU A 119 -17.41 2.70 -8.13
CA GLU A 119 -16.98 2.42 -9.52
C GLU A 119 -16.80 3.67 -10.40
N LYS A 120 -17.24 4.83 -9.94
CA LYS A 120 -17.11 6.11 -10.67
C LYS A 120 -16.35 7.11 -9.81
N SER A 121 -15.04 7.01 -9.85
CA SER A 121 -14.13 8.04 -9.35
C SER A 121 -14.20 9.30 -10.23
N GLY A 122 -15.22 10.11 -10.06
CA GLY A 122 -15.41 11.36 -10.81
C GLY A 122 -16.10 12.46 -10.02
N THR A 123 -16.66 12.12 -8.86
CA THR A 123 -17.29 13.11 -7.98
C THR A 123 -16.73 12.95 -6.58
N VAL A 124 -15.88 13.88 -6.21
CA VAL A 124 -15.37 14.02 -4.85
C VAL A 124 -16.54 14.54 -4.00
N SER A 125 -17.21 13.67 -3.24
CA SER A 125 -18.08 14.11 -2.18
C SER A 125 -17.23 14.32 -0.94
N GLY A 126 -16.84 15.54 -0.70
CA GLY A 126 -16.24 15.95 0.55
C GLY A 126 -17.26 15.80 1.69
N ASN A 127 -17.19 14.74 2.44
CA ASN A 127 -17.84 14.62 3.73
C ASN A 127 -16.79 14.53 4.84
N GLY A 128 -16.17 15.68 5.10
CA GLY A 128 -15.59 15.97 6.40
C GLY A 128 -16.69 16.51 7.29
N ALA A 129 -17.53 15.65 7.82
CA ALA A 129 -18.51 16.04 8.80
C ALA A 129 -18.02 15.64 10.20
N SER A 130 -17.37 16.56 10.86
CA SER A 130 -17.45 16.63 12.31
C SER A 130 -18.80 17.26 12.66
N ASP A 131 -19.78 16.41 12.95
CA ASP A 131 -21.01 16.85 13.60
C ASP A 131 -20.69 17.23 15.06
N LYS A 132 -20.71 18.52 15.35
CA LYS A 132 -20.86 19.07 16.70
C LYS A 132 -22.04 20.02 16.73
N THR A 133 -23.18 19.46 17.13
CA THR A 133 -24.23 20.05 17.99
C THR A 133 -24.45 21.55 17.96
N SER A 134 -25.63 21.87 17.47
CA SER A 134 -26.54 22.99 17.86
C SER A 134 -26.04 23.98 18.92
N GLY A 135 -25.99 25.23 18.49
CA GLY A 135 -26.00 26.39 19.35
C GLY A 135 -26.59 27.56 18.58
N THR A 136 -27.84 27.87 18.86
CA THR A 136 -28.59 29.02 18.37
C THR A 136 -27.93 30.33 18.77
N GLY A 137 -27.72 31.25 17.81
CA GLY A 137 -27.28 32.61 18.12
C GLY A 137 -27.31 33.52 16.88
N LYS A 138 -28.20 34.48 16.91
CA LYS A 138 -28.55 35.51 15.93
C LYS A 138 -27.44 36.47 15.56
N ALA A 139 -27.46 36.85 14.28
CA ALA A 139 -27.26 38.17 13.67
C ALA A 139 -26.14 39.13 14.15
N GLY A 140 -25.36 39.61 13.16
CA GLY A 140 -24.56 40.84 13.25
C GLY A 140 -23.78 41.12 11.98
N GLN A 141 -24.35 41.96 11.11
CA GLN A 141 -23.70 42.62 9.96
C GLN A 141 -22.68 43.66 10.46
N SER A 142 -21.51 43.72 9.82
CA SER A 142 -20.75 44.95 9.48
C SER A 142 -19.38 44.43 8.96
N GLY A 143 -18.94 44.58 7.77
CA GLY A 143 -18.66 45.68 6.96
C GLY A 143 -17.42 46.47 7.45
N PHE A 144 -16.20 46.19 6.91
CA PHE A 144 -15.26 47.30 6.59
C PHE A 144 -14.09 46.76 5.71
N SER A 145 -13.95 47.34 4.70
CA SER A 145 -13.06 47.81 3.64
C SER A 145 -11.64 48.17 4.09
N GLY A 146 -10.66 47.84 3.24
CA GLY A 146 -9.59 48.82 2.94
C GLY A 146 -8.16 48.43 3.30
N GLY A 147 -7.36 48.27 2.27
CA GLY A 147 -6.14 49.08 2.05
C GLY A 147 -4.83 48.39 2.48
N GLY A 148 -4.01 48.00 1.57
CA GLY A 148 -3.06 48.78 0.89
C GLY A 148 -1.63 48.38 1.12
N ARG A 149 -0.97 47.87 0.10
CA ARG A 149 0.46 48.07 -0.28
C ARG A 149 1.54 48.20 0.80
N GLN A 150 2.60 47.41 0.69
CA GLN A 150 3.89 47.95 0.20
C GLN A 150 4.92 46.83 -0.09
N GLN A 151 5.54 47.01 -1.24
CA GLN A 151 6.70 46.40 -1.83
C GLN A 151 7.97 46.89 -1.09
N ALA A 152 8.95 46.03 -0.90
CA ALA A 152 10.34 46.45 -0.75
C ALA A 152 11.28 45.41 -1.35
N ASP A 153 11.84 45.80 -2.40
CA ASP A 153 12.97 45.34 -3.21
C ASP A 153 14.30 45.57 -2.47
N ARG A 154 15.28 44.67 -2.70
CA ARG A 154 16.75 44.92 -2.73
C ARG A 154 17.49 43.58 -2.78
N THR A 155 17.95 43.20 -3.97
CA THR A 155 19.25 43.37 -4.65
C THR A 155 20.48 42.81 -3.97
N SER A 156 21.12 41.90 -4.71
CA SER A 156 22.53 41.84 -5.12
C SER A 156 23.59 41.18 -4.23
N GLY A 157 24.42 40.37 -4.91
CA GLY A 157 25.81 40.08 -4.64
C GLY A 157 26.13 38.59 -4.83
N ASP A 158 26.47 38.12 -5.94
CA ASP A 158 27.60 38.03 -6.85
C ASP A 158 28.88 37.48 -6.24
N SER A 159 29.48 36.63 -7.04
CA SER A 159 30.86 36.17 -7.21
C SER A 159 31.15 34.74 -6.73
N ASN A 160 31.26 33.78 -7.64
CA ASN A 160 32.40 33.43 -8.52
C ASN A 160 33.51 32.66 -7.78
N GLN A 161 33.78 31.42 -8.12
CA GLN A 161 34.98 31.00 -8.86
C GLN A 161 35.05 29.49 -9.10
N GLN A 162 35.38 29.21 -10.35
CA GLN A 162 35.78 27.97 -10.96
C GLN A 162 37.02 27.34 -10.31
N THR A 163 37.11 26.01 -10.31
CA THR A 163 38.33 25.33 -10.73
C THR A 163 37.98 24.03 -11.46
N ALA A 164 38.59 23.91 -12.63
CA ALA A 164 38.55 22.78 -13.54
C ALA A 164 39.46 21.64 -13.07
N GLY A 165 39.07 20.42 -13.39
CA GLY A 165 39.90 19.22 -13.23
C GLY A 165 39.44 18.10 -14.19
N THR A 166 40.12 17.97 -15.25
CA THR A 166 40.22 17.10 -16.41
C THR A 166 39.90 15.62 -16.24
N SER A 167 39.15 15.11 -17.24
CA SER A 167 39.37 13.93 -18.11
C SER A 167 39.35 12.51 -17.52
N GLY A 168 38.46 11.72 -18.07
CA GLY A 168 38.45 10.28 -18.11
C GLY A 168 37.24 9.78 -18.88
N GLY A 169 37.37 9.76 -20.24
CA GLY A 169 36.34 9.20 -21.09
C GLY A 169 36.36 7.69 -21.02
N GLU A 170 35.25 7.08 -20.69
CA GLU A 170 34.96 5.70 -21.04
C GLU A 170 33.68 5.62 -21.81
N THR A 171 33.81 5.22 -23.04
CA THR A 171 32.75 4.89 -23.99
C THR A 171 31.99 3.68 -23.48
N PHE A 172 30.76 3.87 -23.01
CA PHE A 172 29.84 2.77 -22.83
C PHE A 172 29.10 2.49 -24.13
N THR A 173 29.47 1.37 -24.72
CA THR A 173 28.72 0.72 -25.78
C THR A 173 27.33 0.33 -25.28
N SER A 174 26.31 0.69 -26.06
CA SER A 174 24.95 0.27 -25.90
C SER A 174 24.82 -1.25 -25.81
N GLY A 175 24.59 -1.76 -24.61
CA GLY A 175 24.25 -3.14 -24.32
C GLY A 175 22.75 -3.27 -24.13
N THR A 176 22.19 -4.09 -24.97
CA THR A 176 20.88 -4.71 -25.01
C THR A 176 20.11 -4.73 -23.68
N SER A 177 18.85 -4.28 -23.72
CA SER A 177 17.83 -4.43 -22.67
C SER A 177 17.72 -5.89 -22.24
N GLY A 178 18.40 -6.27 -21.18
CA GLY A 178 18.13 -7.50 -20.46
C GLY A 178 16.93 -7.28 -19.55
N THR A 179 15.78 -7.80 -19.96
CA THR A 179 14.62 -7.98 -19.07
C THR A 179 15.06 -8.88 -17.94
N THR A 180 15.24 -8.34 -16.75
CA THR A 180 15.52 -9.14 -15.54
C THR A 180 14.22 -9.85 -15.19
N THR A 181 14.04 -11.05 -15.73
CA THR A 181 12.96 -11.96 -15.35
C THR A 181 13.20 -12.34 -13.90
N ALA A 182 12.25 -12.02 -13.02
CA ALA A 182 12.21 -12.56 -11.66
C ALA A 182 12.30 -14.09 -11.73
N PRO A 183 12.89 -14.78 -10.74
CA PRO A 183 13.00 -16.23 -10.77
C PRO A 183 11.61 -16.85 -10.89
N GLN A 184 11.33 -17.42 -12.03
CA GLN A 184 10.05 -18.11 -12.29
C GLN A 184 10.01 -19.36 -11.43
N THR A 185 8.98 -19.47 -10.60
CA THR A 185 8.77 -20.67 -9.79
C THR A 185 8.10 -21.73 -10.66
N ALA A 186 8.70 -22.92 -10.74
CA ALA A 186 8.10 -24.04 -11.45
C ALA A 186 7.02 -24.69 -10.59
N TYR A 187 5.86 -24.97 -11.18
CA TYR A 187 4.75 -25.68 -10.56
C TYR A 187 4.38 -26.93 -11.35
N ILE A 188 3.81 -27.92 -10.66
CA ILE A 188 3.18 -29.10 -11.28
C ILE A 188 1.68 -28.92 -11.19
N LEU A 189 1.03 -28.90 -12.33
CA LEU A 189 -0.42 -28.75 -12.47
C LEU A 189 -1.11 -30.10 -12.52
N ASN A 190 -2.28 -30.18 -11.90
CA ASN A 190 -3.25 -31.23 -12.15
C ASN A 190 -4.41 -30.62 -12.96
N THR A 191 -4.43 -30.85 -14.26
CA THR A 191 -5.39 -30.28 -15.20
C THR A 191 -6.82 -30.75 -14.94
N ASN A 192 -6.98 -31.96 -14.38
CA ASN A 192 -8.29 -32.54 -14.05
C ASN A 192 -8.90 -31.91 -12.79
N THR A 193 -8.11 -31.74 -11.73
CA THR A 193 -8.60 -31.19 -10.44
C THR A 193 -8.41 -29.68 -10.33
N LYS A 194 -7.78 -29.06 -11.33
CA LYS A 194 -7.39 -27.65 -11.32
C LYS A 194 -6.62 -27.25 -10.06
N LYS A 195 -5.66 -28.10 -9.67
CA LYS A 195 -4.74 -27.81 -8.55
C LYS A 195 -3.31 -27.71 -9.03
N PHE A 196 -2.55 -26.83 -8.42
CA PHE A 196 -1.12 -26.73 -8.66
C PHE A 196 -0.30 -27.02 -7.38
N HIS A 197 0.90 -27.53 -7.59
CA HIS A 197 1.75 -28.10 -6.56
C HIS A 197 3.19 -27.64 -6.74
N LEU A 198 3.98 -27.60 -5.67
CA LEU A 198 5.43 -27.53 -5.78
C LEU A 198 5.97 -28.82 -6.41
N PRO A 199 7.08 -28.76 -7.17
CA PRO A 199 7.70 -29.96 -7.76
C PRO A 199 8.06 -31.03 -6.74
N THR A 200 8.38 -30.63 -5.51
CA THR A 200 8.73 -31.51 -4.39
C THR A 200 7.51 -32.15 -3.69
N CYS A 201 6.30 -31.75 -4.04
CA CYS A 201 5.08 -32.20 -3.38
C CYS A 201 4.83 -33.70 -3.62
N SER A 202 4.57 -34.45 -2.55
CA SER A 202 4.25 -35.89 -2.65
C SER A 202 2.93 -36.15 -3.40
N SER A 203 1.98 -35.21 -3.33
CA SER A 203 0.73 -35.29 -4.08
C SER A 203 0.95 -35.03 -5.57
N ALA A 204 1.92 -34.22 -5.98
CA ALA A 204 2.27 -34.00 -7.37
C ALA A 204 2.78 -35.28 -8.06
N LYS A 205 3.48 -36.13 -7.29
CA LYS A 205 3.99 -37.43 -7.78
C LYS A 205 2.88 -38.47 -8.08
N LYS A 206 1.68 -38.26 -7.54
CA LYS A 206 0.53 -39.15 -7.69
C LYS A 206 -0.40 -38.71 -8.84
N ILE A 207 -0.11 -37.60 -9.49
CA ILE A 207 -0.88 -37.12 -10.64
C ILE A 207 -0.56 -38.02 -11.84
N LYS A 208 -1.59 -38.57 -12.47
CA LYS A 208 -1.43 -39.35 -13.69
C LYS A 208 -0.82 -38.47 -14.80
N ASP A 209 0.03 -39.06 -15.62
CA ASP A 209 0.77 -38.32 -16.65
C ASP A 209 -0.17 -37.57 -17.61
N GLU A 210 -1.32 -38.15 -17.94
CA GLU A 210 -2.36 -37.52 -18.78
C GLU A 210 -2.97 -36.22 -18.22
N ASN A 211 -2.85 -35.99 -16.91
CA ASN A 211 -3.38 -34.83 -16.20
C ASN A 211 -2.27 -33.97 -15.58
N ARG A 212 -1.02 -34.27 -15.91
CA ARG A 212 0.15 -33.62 -15.33
C ARG A 212 0.79 -32.68 -16.31
N GLU A 213 0.93 -31.42 -15.91
CA GLU A 213 1.57 -30.38 -16.70
C GLU A 213 2.58 -29.63 -15.83
N THR A 214 3.66 -29.14 -16.43
CA THR A 214 4.64 -28.28 -15.76
C THR A 214 4.38 -26.84 -16.19
N TRP A 215 4.30 -25.95 -15.23
CA TRP A 215 4.14 -24.53 -15.45
C TRP A 215 5.31 -23.75 -14.85
N GLU A 216 5.81 -22.78 -15.60
CA GLU A 216 6.82 -21.84 -15.15
C GLU A 216 6.24 -20.43 -15.28
N GLY A 217 6.02 -19.74 -14.17
CA GLY A 217 5.41 -18.42 -14.19
C GLY A 217 4.93 -17.94 -12.82
N ASP A 218 4.05 -16.97 -12.85
CA ASP A 218 3.51 -16.37 -11.64
C ASP A 218 2.35 -17.21 -11.08
N ARG A 219 2.36 -17.37 -9.76
CA ARG A 219 1.30 -18.05 -8.99
C ARG A 219 -0.08 -17.44 -9.20
N GLU A 220 -0.15 -16.12 -9.26
CA GLU A 220 -1.41 -15.39 -9.40
C GLU A 220 -2.02 -15.59 -10.80
N GLU A 221 -1.18 -15.78 -11.81
CA GLU A 221 -1.64 -16.11 -13.15
C GLU A 221 -2.34 -17.47 -13.18
N LEU A 222 -1.82 -18.49 -12.48
CA LEU A 222 -2.47 -19.79 -12.33
C LEU A 222 -3.82 -19.68 -11.62
N ILE A 223 -3.92 -18.86 -10.59
CA ILE A 223 -5.18 -18.60 -9.90
C ILE A 223 -6.18 -17.92 -10.84
N GLY A 224 -5.73 -16.95 -11.64
CA GLY A 224 -6.54 -16.31 -12.67
C GLY A 224 -7.07 -17.27 -13.75
N GLN A 225 -6.33 -18.34 -14.05
CA GLN A 225 -6.73 -19.42 -14.95
C GLN A 225 -7.63 -20.47 -14.27
N GLY A 226 -8.04 -20.24 -13.02
CA GLY A 226 -8.95 -21.11 -12.28
C GLY A 226 -8.28 -22.29 -11.58
N TYR A 227 -6.96 -22.27 -11.44
CA TYR A 227 -6.26 -23.25 -10.60
C TYR A 227 -6.27 -22.83 -9.14
N SER A 228 -6.25 -23.80 -8.24
CA SER A 228 -6.15 -23.59 -6.80
C SER A 228 -4.89 -24.24 -6.22
N PRO A 229 -4.26 -23.63 -5.20
CA PRO A 229 -3.09 -24.21 -4.55
C PRO A 229 -3.41 -25.53 -3.87
N CYS A 230 -2.46 -26.46 -3.88
CA CYS A 230 -2.56 -27.71 -3.15
C CYS A 230 -2.53 -27.44 -1.63
N GLY A 231 -3.54 -27.94 -0.89
CA GLY A 231 -3.63 -27.78 0.57
C GLY A 231 -2.49 -28.42 1.36
N GLN A 232 -1.74 -29.36 0.75
CA GLN A 232 -0.63 -30.06 1.40
C GLN A 232 0.69 -29.28 1.30
N CYS A 233 1.09 -28.84 0.12
CA CYS A 233 2.36 -28.15 -0.09
C CYS A 233 2.22 -26.60 -0.08
N LYS A 234 0.99 -26.08 -0.18
CA LYS A 234 0.67 -24.64 -0.15
C LYS A 234 1.65 -23.84 -1.03
N PRO A 235 1.70 -24.12 -2.34
CA PRO A 235 2.60 -23.46 -3.28
C PRO A 235 2.31 -22.00 -3.43
#